data_fd9e58a803e472008b90510c34083951
#
_entry.id   fd9e58a803e472008b90510c34083951
#
_cell.length_a   1.000
_cell.length_b   1.000
_cell.length_c   1.000
_cell.angle_alpha   90.00
_cell.angle_beta   90.00
_cell.angle_gamma   90.00
#
_symmetry.space_group_name_H-M   'P 1'
#
loop_
_entity.id
_entity.type
_entity.pdbx_description
1 polymer ?
#
loop_
_entity_poly.entity_id
_entity_poly.type
_entity_poly.pdbx_seq_one_letter_code
_entity_poly.pdbx_strand_id
1 'polypeptide(L)'
;VVVGAVLLTLIGILAAIAVPAYQDYTLRAKATQAIGSVAPLQAQIASFAAQQGRCPVNGDSGFGTAPSYAGEFVAQVRIGRFDNGHCGLEATVHAPGKPKLDGKALWLDYDERTSAWKCSAELEDRYLPAHCRGG
;
A
#
# COMPACT_ATOMS: atom_id res chain seq x y z
N VAL A 1 -0.34 27.90 42.38
CA VAL A 1 -1.66 27.69 41.68
C VAL A 1 -1.55 28.17 40.24
N VAL A 2 -1.05 29.38 39.99
CA VAL A 2 -0.93 29.92 38.63
C VAL A 2 0.04 29.09 37.78
N VAL A 3 1.14 28.65 38.32
CA VAL A 3 2.14 27.81 37.63
C VAL A 3 1.53 26.47 37.23
N GLY A 4 0.73 25.83 38.08
CA GLY A 4 0.07 24.58 37.76
C GLY A 4 -0.93 24.71 36.61
N ALA A 5 -1.71 25.82 36.57
CA ALA A 5 -2.63 26.08 35.49
C ALA A 5 -1.93 26.30 34.15
N VAL A 6 -0.82 27.02 34.13
CA VAL A 6 0.00 27.24 32.92
C VAL A 6 0.58 25.93 32.41
N LEU A 7 1.12 25.08 33.26
CA LEU A 7 1.67 23.78 32.87
C LEU A 7 0.59 22.87 32.27
N LEU A 8 -0.60 22.79 32.84
CA LEU A 8 -1.70 22.00 32.31
C LEU A 8 -2.14 22.49 30.93
N THR A 9 -2.18 23.81 30.71
CA THR A 9 -2.52 24.38 29.42
C THR A 9 -1.47 24.01 28.36
N LEU A 10 -0.17 24.11 28.68
CA LEU A 10 0.91 23.75 27.76
C LEU A 10 0.88 22.27 27.40
N ILE A 11 0.63 21.38 28.34
CA ILE A 11 0.50 19.94 28.09
C ILE A 11 -0.67 19.66 27.14
N GLY A 12 -1.80 20.33 27.33
CA GLY A 12 -2.98 20.19 26.47
C GLY A 12 -2.71 20.63 25.03
N ILE A 13 -1.99 21.73 24.84
CA ILE A 13 -1.61 22.23 23.51
C ILE A 13 -0.66 21.24 22.82
N LEU A 14 0.36 20.74 23.50
CA LEU A 14 1.30 19.77 22.96
C LEU A 14 0.61 18.46 22.58
N ALA A 15 -0.31 17.97 23.39
CA ALA A 15 -1.07 16.76 23.09
C ALA A 15 -1.94 16.94 21.84
N ALA A 16 -2.57 18.11 21.67
CA ALA A 16 -3.40 18.41 20.50
C ALA A 16 -2.60 18.44 19.20
N ILE A 17 -1.30 18.81 19.24
CA ILE A 17 -0.41 18.77 18.07
C ILE A 17 0.12 17.36 17.82
N ALA A 18 0.49 16.64 18.88
CA ALA A 18 1.14 15.33 18.78
C ALA A 18 0.18 14.22 18.25
N VAL A 19 -1.09 14.25 18.63
CA VAL A 19 -2.04 13.20 18.25
C VAL A 19 -2.26 13.12 16.74
N PRO A 20 -2.51 14.21 15.98
CA PRO A 20 -2.63 14.13 14.53
C PRO A 20 -1.36 13.64 13.84
N ALA A 21 -0.18 14.08 14.28
CA ALA A 21 1.09 13.65 13.74
C ALA A 21 1.33 12.15 13.96
N TYR A 22 0.97 11.64 15.13
CA TYR A 22 1.06 10.23 15.45
C TYR A 22 0.08 9.40 14.60
N GLN A 23 -1.13 9.89 14.35
CA GLN A 23 -2.10 9.21 13.49
C GLN A 23 -1.58 9.10 12.06
N ASP A 24 -1.02 10.18 11.50
CA ASP A 24 -0.44 10.16 10.16
C ASP A 24 0.74 9.18 10.08
N TYR A 25 1.59 9.16 11.10
CA TYR A 25 2.69 8.21 11.19
C TYR A 25 2.18 6.76 11.19
N THR A 26 1.16 6.47 11.98
CA THR A 26 0.58 5.12 12.08
C THR A 26 -0.04 4.70 10.75
N LEU A 27 -0.77 5.59 10.07
CA LEU A 27 -1.38 5.30 8.78
C LEU A 27 -0.31 5.05 7.72
N ARG A 28 0.75 5.87 7.71
CA ARG A 28 1.87 5.68 6.78
C ARG A 28 2.58 4.34 7.02
N ALA A 29 2.77 3.96 8.27
CA ALA A 29 3.37 2.68 8.62
C ALA A 29 2.54 1.51 8.12
N LYS A 30 1.21 1.56 8.28
CA LYS A 30 0.30 0.52 7.78
C LYS A 30 0.32 0.43 6.25
N ALA A 31 0.29 1.57 5.56
CA ALA A 31 0.38 1.61 4.10
C ALA A 31 1.70 1.01 3.61
N THR A 32 2.81 1.36 4.24
CA THR A 32 4.14 0.81 3.91
C THR A 32 4.19 -0.70 4.13
N GLN A 33 3.57 -1.20 5.19
CA GLN A 33 3.49 -2.63 5.46
C GLN A 33 2.63 -3.36 4.43
N ALA A 34 1.54 -2.76 3.97
CA ALA A 34 0.72 -3.32 2.90
C ALA A 34 1.53 -3.44 1.60
N ILE A 35 2.27 -2.40 1.23
CA ILE A 35 3.17 -2.41 0.07
C ILE A 35 4.23 -3.50 0.22
N GLY A 36 4.88 -3.56 1.39
CA GLY A 36 5.90 -4.55 1.68
C GLY A 36 5.39 -5.99 1.65
N SER A 37 4.13 -6.22 2.00
CA SER A 37 3.56 -7.56 2.01
C SER A 37 3.34 -8.12 0.61
N VAL A 38 3.16 -7.26 -0.41
CA VAL A 38 2.96 -7.67 -1.80
C VAL A 38 4.21 -7.52 -2.66
N ALA A 39 5.25 -6.86 -2.15
CA ALA A 39 6.49 -6.66 -2.88
C ALA A 39 7.16 -7.95 -3.40
N PRO A 40 7.15 -9.08 -2.67
CA PRO A 40 7.69 -10.34 -3.19
C PRO A 40 7.03 -10.83 -4.48
N LEU A 41 5.78 -10.46 -4.73
CA LEU A 41 5.09 -10.83 -5.97
C LEU A 41 5.70 -10.16 -7.20
N GLN A 42 6.39 -9.03 -7.05
CA GLN A 42 7.01 -8.33 -8.17
C GLN A 42 8.01 -9.25 -8.90
N ALA A 43 8.91 -9.90 -8.17
CA ALA A 43 9.88 -10.81 -8.77
C ALA A 43 9.20 -12.00 -9.43
N GLN A 44 8.15 -12.54 -8.82
CA GLN A 44 7.38 -13.67 -9.36
C GLN A 44 6.67 -13.29 -10.66
N ILE A 45 6.05 -12.11 -10.70
CA ILE A 45 5.36 -11.61 -11.90
C ILE A 45 6.34 -11.37 -13.03
N ALA A 46 7.47 -10.69 -12.74
CA ALA A 46 8.49 -10.41 -13.75
C ALA A 46 9.09 -11.70 -14.30
N SER A 47 9.38 -12.68 -13.44
CA SER A 47 9.92 -13.98 -13.84
C SER A 47 8.94 -14.75 -14.72
N PHE A 48 7.67 -14.78 -14.34
CA PHE A 48 6.62 -15.45 -15.13
C PHE A 48 6.49 -14.81 -16.51
N ALA A 49 6.44 -13.48 -16.57
CA ALA A 49 6.32 -12.75 -17.83
C ALA A 49 7.49 -13.03 -18.77
N ALA A 50 8.71 -13.09 -18.22
CA ALA A 50 9.91 -13.39 -18.99
C ALA A 50 9.91 -14.83 -19.50
N GLN A 51 9.48 -15.80 -18.71
CA GLN A 51 9.50 -17.22 -19.07
C GLN A 51 8.36 -17.63 -19.96
N GLN A 52 7.15 -17.09 -19.71
CA GLN A 52 5.94 -17.51 -20.41
C GLN A 52 5.54 -16.59 -21.57
N GLY A 53 6.15 -15.42 -21.67
CA GLY A 53 5.86 -14.43 -22.71
C GLY A 53 4.49 -13.78 -22.58
N ARG A 54 3.85 -13.87 -21.41
CA ARG A 54 2.56 -13.25 -21.15
C ARG A 54 2.47 -12.80 -19.68
N CYS A 55 1.53 -11.91 -19.39
CA CYS A 55 1.24 -11.49 -18.02
C CYS A 55 0.54 -12.60 -17.24
N PRO A 56 0.99 -12.91 -16.01
CA PRO A 56 0.27 -13.88 -15.18
C PRO A 56 -1.09 -13.33 -14.73
N VAL A 57 -2.00 -14.24 -14.43
CA VAL A 57 -3.27 -13.93 -13.79
C VAL A 57 -3.44 -14.80 -12.55
N ASN A 58 -4.36 -14.42 -11.66
CA ASN A 58 -4.68 -15.26 -10.52
C ASN A 58 -5.07 -16.68 -10.99
N GLY A 59 -4.52 -17.69 -10.32
CA GLY A 59 -4.73 -19.08 -10.68
C GLY A 59 -3.69 -19.69 -11.60
N ASP A 60 -2.81 -18.89 -12.20
CA ASP A 60 -1.65 -19.43 -12.91
C ASP A 60 -0.69 -20.13 -11.94
N SER A 61 0.16 -21.00 -12.47
CA SER A 61 1.13 -21.74 -11.65
C SER A 61 2.00 -20.79 -10.83
N GLY A 62 1.98 -20.94 -9.52
CA GLY A 62 2.69 -20.06 -8.58
C GLY A 62 1.89 -18.87 -8.10
N PHE A 63 0.69 -18.66 -8.62
CA PHE A 63 -0.18 -17.54 -8.21
C PHE A 63 -1.51 -18.05 -7.70
N GLY A 64 -1.88 -17.62 -6.49
CA GLY A 64 -3.14 -17.98 -5.87
C GLY A 64 -4.32 -17.18 -6.40
N THR A 65 -5.51 -17.50 -5.88
CA THR A 65 -6.71 -16.69 -6.10
C THR A 65 -6.55 -15.34 -5.39
N ALA A 66 -7.32 -14.33 -5.82
CA ALA A 66 -7.23 -13.01 -5.18
C ALA A 66 -7.41 -13.06 -3.66
N PRO A 67 -8.44 -13.73 -3.11
CA PRO A 67 -8.61 -13.77 -1.66
C PRO A 67 -7.58 -14.66 -0.93
N SER A 68 -6.83 -15.53 -1.64
CA SER A 68 -5.81 -16.34 -0.99
C SER A 68 -4.63 -15.52 -0.45
N TYR A 69 -4.47 -14.28 -0.92
CA TYR A 69 -3.43 -13.38 -0.46
C TYR A 69 -3.84 -12.57 0.78
N ALA A 70 -5.06 -12.76 1.29
CA ALA A 70 -5.55 -12.04 2.47
C ALA A 70 -4.60 -12.23 3.66
N GLY A 71 -4.31 -11.14 4.35
CA GLY A 71 -3.45 -11.13 5.52
C GLY A 71 -3.74 -9.94 6.39
N GLU A 72 -2.78 -9.59 7.25
CA GLU A 72 -2.96 -8.51 8.22
C GLU A 72 -3.17 -7.14 7.56
N PHE A 73 -2.49 -6.89 6.44
CA PHE A 73 -2.48 -5.56 5.81
C PHE A 73 -3.18 -5.51 4.46
N VAL A 74 -3.52 -6.64 3.89
CA VAL A 74 -4.08 -6.77 2.54
C VAL A 74 -5.29 -7.69 2.59
N ALA A 75 -6.39 -7.27 1.96
CA ALA A 75 -7.62 -8.07 1.89
C ALA A 75 -7.59 -9.06 0.71
N GLN A 76 -7.00 -8.66 -0.40
CA GLN A 76 -6.87 -9.50 -1.60
C GLN A 76 -5.82 -8.90 -2.53
N VAL A 77 -5.35 -9.71 -3.48
CA VAL A 77 -4.44 -9.27 -4.54
C VAL A 77 -4.94 -9.81 -5.88
N ARG A 78 -5.26 -8.92 -6.78
CA ARG A 78 -5.62 -9.25 -8.17
C ARG A 78 -4.39 -9.08 -9.05
N ILE A 79 -4.06 -10.11 -9.81
CA ILE A 79 -2.89 -10.13 -10.69
C ILE A 79 -3.40 -10.20 -12.11
N GLY A 80 -2.82 -9.39 -13.00
CA GLY A 80 -3.24 -9.37 -14.38
C GLY A 80 -2.74 -8.14 -15.13
N ARG A 81 -3.38 -7.87 -16.26
CA ARG A 81 -3.03 -6.75 -17.13
C ARG A 81 -3.95 -5.57 -16.83
N PHE A 82 -3.36 -4.39 -16.75
CA PHE A 82 -4.09 -3.13 -16.56
C PHE A 82 -4.61 -2.59 -17.89
N ASP A 83 -5.52 -1.61 -17.80
CA ASP A 83 -6.09 -0.94 -18.98
C ASP A 83 -5.03 -0.25 -19.84
N ASN A 84 -3.92 0.20 -19.24
CA ASN A 84 -2.82 0.79 -19.98
C ASN A 84 -1.96 -0.24 -20.74
N GLY A 85 -2.29 -1.51 -20.65
CA GLY A 85 -1.55 -2.59 -21.30
C GLY A 85 -0.40 -3.16 -20.49
N HIS A 86 -0.06 -2.56 -19.35
CA HIS A 86 1.00 -3.08 -18.48
C HIS A 86 0.50 -4.24 -17.62
N CYS A 87 1.45 -5.04 -17.15
CA CYS A 87 1.21 -6.15 -16.25
C CYS A 87 1.36 -5.70 -14.80
N GLY A 88 0.88 -6.46 -13.84
CA GLY A 88 1.14 -6.17 -12.44
C GLY A 88 0.07 -6.68 -11.50
N LEU A 89 -0.11 -5.97 -10.39
CA LEU A 89 -1.07 -6.35 -9.37
C LEU A 89 -1.82 -5.15 -8.80
N GLU A 90 -3.03 -5.43 -8.34
CA GLU A 90 -3.85 -4.50 -7.55
C GLU A 90 -4.13 -5.16 -6.21
N ALA A 91 -3.62 -4.57 -5.15
CA ALA A 91 -3.89 -5.02 -3.79
C ALA A 91 -4.96 -4.13 -3.16
N THR A 92 -5.85 -4.73 -2.38
CA THR A 92 -6.82 -3.98 -1.58
C THR A 92 -6.30 -3.92 -0.15
N VAL A 93 -6.15 -2.73 0.39
CA VAL A 93 -5.61 -2.52 1.74
C VAL A 93 -6.62 -2.99 2.78
N HIS A 94 -6.15 -3.75 3.77
CA HIS A 94 -6.94 -4.18 4.92
C HIS A 94 -6.48 -3.42 6.16
N ALA A 95 -7.28 -2.47 6.59
CA ALA A 95 -7.01 -1.62 7.75
C ALA A 95 -8.31 -1.27 8.47
N PRO A 96 -8.96 -2.27 9.13
CA PRO A 96 -10.24 -2.04 9.79
C PRO A 96 -10.19 -0.87 10.78
N GLY A 97 -11.21 -0.02 10.75
CA GLY A 97 -11.26 1.17 11.60
C GLY A 97 -10.43 2.35 11.10
N LYS A 98 -9.76 2.22 9.96
CA LYS A 98 -8.95 3.28 9.35
C LYS A 98 -9.52 3.64 7.97
N PRO A 99 -10.57 4.47 7.90
CA PRO A 99 -11.26 4.73 6.62
C PRO A 99 -10.39 5.41 5.56
N LYS A 100 -9.29 6.03 5.96
CA LYS A 100 -8.32 6.61 5.02
C LYS A 100 -7.53 5.55 4.24
N LEU A 101 -7.48 4.31 4.74
CA LEU A 101 -6.71 3.21 4.15
C LEU A 101 -7.58 2.03 3.75
N ASP A 102 -8.54 1.67 4.59
CA ASP A 102 -9.29 0.42 4.43
C ASP A 102 -10.06 0.38 3.12
N GLY A 103 -9.93 -0.71 2.39
CA GLY A 103 -10.61 -0.90 1.11
C GLY A 103 -10.01 -0.15 -0.06
N LYS A 104 -8.94 0.62 0.15
CA LYS A 104 -8.29 1.40 -0.92
C LYS A 104 -7.39 0.51 -1.77
N ALA A 105 -7.27 0.85 -3.05
CA ALA A 105 -6.43 0.12 -3.99
C ALA A 105 -4.98 0.61 -3.93
N LEU A 106 -4.09 -0.35 -4.13
CA LEU A 106 -2.64 -0.15 -4.25
C LEU A 106 -2.20 -0.88 -5.52
N TRP A 107 -1.51 -0.19 -6.41
CA TRP A 107 -1.11 -0.75 -7.70
C TRP A 107 0.41 -0.84 -7.80
N LEU A 108 0.89 -2.01 -8.23
CA LEU A 108 2.26 -2.20 -8.69
C LEU A 108 2.19 -2.52 -10.18
N ASP A 109 2.59 -1.56 -10.99
CA ASP A 109 2.51 -1.57 -12.45
C ASP A 109 3.87 -1.92 -13.03
N TYR A 110 3.93 -2.95 -13.88
CA TYR A 110 5.15 -3.46 -14.50
C TYR A 110 5.12 -3.23 -16.00
N ASP A 111 6.04 -2.44 -16.51
CA ASP A 111 6.26 -2.30 -17.95
C ASP A 111 7.24 -3.38 -18.41
N GLU A 112 6.71 -4.37 -19.11
CA GLU A 112 7.49 -5.51 -19.59
C GLU A 112 8.60 -5.11 -20.59
N ARG A 113 8.41 -4.01 -21.31
CA ARG A 113 9.38 -3.52 -22.29
C ARG A 113 10.63 -2.96 -21.64
N THR A 114 10.47 -2.27 -20.52
CA THR A 114 11.56 -1.58 -19.82
C THR A 114 11.97 -2.29 -18.55
N SER A 115 11.21 -3.30 -18.12
CA SER A 115 11.39 -4.00 -16.84
C SER A 115 11.29 -3.06 -15.65
N ALA A 116 10.53 -1.98 -15.78
CA ALA A 116 10.37 -0.97 -14.74
C ALA A 116 9.06 -1.18 -13.98
N TRP A 117 9.12 -0.98 -12.67
CA TRP A 117 7.95 -1.01 -11.78
C TRP A 117 7.58 0.39 -11.34
N LYS A 118 6.28 0.65 -11.26
CA LYS A 118 5.74 1.89 -10.72
C LYS A 118 4.71 1.58 -9.65
N CYS A 119 4.87 2.19 -8.48
CA CYS A 119 3.91 2.09 -7.39
C CYS A 119 2.98 3.29 -7.41
N SER A 120 1.68 3.04 -7.26
CA SER A 120 0.68 4.08 -7.05
C SER A 120 -0.46 3.55 -6.17
N ALA A 121 -1.32 4.42 -5.68
CA ALA A 121 -2.40 4.02 -4.78
C ALA A 121 -3.50 5.08 -4.74
N GLU A 122 -4.68 4.66 -4.30
CA GLU A 122 -5.81 5.56 -4.01
C GLU A 122 -5.64 6.33 -2.70
N LEU A 123 -4.50 6.24 -2.06
CA LEU A 123 -4.21 6.90 -0.79
C LEU A 123 -3.66 8.30 -1.02
N GLU A 124 -3.86 9.19 -0.02
CA GLU A 124 -3.22 10.50 -0.02
C GLU A 124 -1.69 10.32 0.05
N ASP A 125 -0.94 11.17 -0.66
CA ASP A 125 0.53 11.07 -0.73
C ASP A 125 1.21 11.09 0.64
N ARG A 126 0.64 11.79 1.61
CA ARG A 126 1.21 11.86 2.98
C ARG A 126 1.25 10.50 3.68
N TYR A 127 0.47 9.53 3.22
CA TYR A 127 0.47 8.16 3.77
C TYR A 127 1.33 7.20 2.95
N LEU A 128 1.94 7.65 1.88
CA LEU A 128 2.70 6.81 0.96
C LEU A 128 4.20 7.03 1.12
N PRO A 129 5.02 5.97 0.93
CA PRO A 129 6.46 6.15 0.75
C PRO A 129 6.73 6.94 -0.53
N ALA A 130 7.91 7.55 -0.62
CA ALA A 130 8.25 8.47 -1.71
C ALA A 130 8.07 7.87 -3.10
N HIS A 131 8.40 6.59 -3.29
CA HIS A 131 8.33 5.92 -4.59
C HIS A 131 6.90 5.60 -5.05
N CYS A 132 5.90 5.78 -4.18
CA CYS A 132 4.50 5.55 -4.51
C CYS A 132 3.70 6.85 -4.63
N ARG A 133 4.34 8.00 -4.45
CA ARG A 133 3.67 9.31 -4.50
C ARG A 133 3.54 9.83 -5.92
N GLY A 134 2.53 10.66 -6.14
CA GLY A 134 2.34 11.36 -7.40
C GLY A 134 1.80 10.49 -8.52
N GLY A 135 1.36 9.29 -8.19
CA GLY A 135 0.80 8.35 -9.14
C GLY A 135 -0.68 8.34 -9.17
#